data_4b35180c09bd59d5f66065d51475444a
#
_entry.id   4b35180c09bd59d5f66065d51475444a
#
_cell.length_a   1.000
_cell.length_b   1.000
_cell.length_c   1.000
_cell.angle_alpha   90.00
_cell.angle_beta   90.00
_cell.angle_gamma   90.00
#
_symmetry.space_group_name_H-M   'P 1'
#
loop_
_entity.id
_entity.type
_entity.pdbx_description
1 polymer ?
#
loop_
_entity_poly.entity_id
_entity_poly.type
_entity_poly.pdbx_seq_one_letter_code
_entity_poly.pdbx_strand_id
1 'polypeptide(L)'
;DVYKTLPNTIEVILESGRDGLQSFLAERKNFYQYIVVSRVHNMEFFNNCLSLDSGLLVDTKVIYDAEAVTAPREILRMKFLGKAIPPEDQVELINKELEQSKLAEKIVAVSNNEADIFKRHGYSEPVVLGHTIASKPGRNGFIQRSGLLFVGALRDEGSPNVDSLLWFLINVFPILEQAIPDI
;
A
#
# COMPACT_ATOMS: atom_id res chain seq x y z
N ASP A 1 0.55 22.96 -3.33
CA ASP A 1 -0.24 22.55 -2.19
C ASP A 1 -1.35 21.62 -2.66
N VAL A 2 -1.17 20.31 -2.37
CA VAL A 2 -2.06 19.22 -2.83
C VAL A 2 -3.49 19.42 -2.30
N TYR A 3 -3.65 20.03 -1.14
CA TYR A 3 -4.94 20.21 -0.49
C TYR A 3 -5.83 21.25 -1.17
N LYS A 4 -5.24 22.16 -1.95
CA LYS A 4 -6.01 23.17 -2.72
C LYS A 4 -6.85 22.58 -3.85
N THR A 5 -6.57 21.33 -4.24
CA THR A 5 -7.32 20.62 -5.29
C THR A 5 -8.51 19.84 -4.74
N LEU A 6 -8.65 19.76 -3.42
CA LEU A 6 -9.76 19.05 -2.79
C LEU A 6 -11.03 19.91 -2.77
N PRO A 7 -12.21 19.29 -2.92
CA PRO A 7 -13.49 20.00 -2.73
C PRO A 7 -13.60 20.63 -1.34
N ASN A 8 -14.23 21.80 -1.23
CA ASN A 8 -14.45 22.49 0.06
C ASN A 8 -15.30 21.71 1.06
N THR A 9 -15.95 20.64 0.62
CA THR A 9 -16.72 19.71 1.48
C THR A 9 -15.84 18.71 2.22
N ILE A 10 -14.54 18.65 1.90
CA ILE A 10 -13.58 17.76 2.55
C ILE A 10 -12.83 18.56 3.61
N GLU A 11 -12.98 18.14 4.86
CA GLU A 11 -12.17 18.64 5.97
C GLU A 11 -10.79 17.92 5.97
N VAL A 12 -9.72 18.68 6.01
CA VAL A 12 -8.35 18.15 6.09
C VAL A 12 -7.75 18.55 7.43
N ILE A 13 -7.39 17.54 8.22
CA ILE A 13 -6.82 17.72 9.56
C ILE A 13 -5.31 17.46 9.47
N LEU A 14 -4.50 18.52 9.59
CA LEU A 14 -3.07 18.45 9.33
C LEU A 14 -2.20 18.38 10.59
N GLU A 15 -2.65 18.90 11.72
CA GLU A 15 -1.79 19.15 12.88
C GLU A 15 -1.96 18.13 14.00
N SER A 16 -2.97 17.27 13.94
CA SER A 16 -3.24 16.30 15.01
C SER A 16 -2.28 15.11 15.05
N GLY A 17 -1.64 14.78 13.91
CA GLY A 17 -0.72 13.65 13.81
C GLY A 17 -1.33 12.34 14.27
N ARG A 18 -0.49 11.34 14.54
CA ARG A 18 -0.93 10.07 15.12
C ARG A 18 -1.37 10.23 16.57
N ASP A 19 -0.65 11.01 17.35
CA ASP A 19 -0.89 11.17 18.79
C ASP A 19 -2.25 11.80 19.08
N GLY A 20 -2.78 12.61 18.17
CA GLY A 20 -4.10 13.23 18.27
C GLY A 20 -5.27 12.36 17.86
N LEU A 21 -5.05 11.18 17.25
CA LEU A 21 -6.13 10.36 16.68
C LEU A 21 -7.15 9.90 17.74
N GLN A 22 -6.69 9.46 18.90
CA GLN A 22 -7.57 8.98 19.96
C GLN A 22 -8.50 10.10 20.47
N SER A 23 -7.95 11.28 20.76
CA SER A 23 -8.72 12.44 21.18
C SER A 23 -9.70 12.88 20.10
N PHE A 24 -9.25 12.92 18.84
CA PHE A 24 -10.09 13.24 17.70
C PHE A 24 -11.29 12.29 17.56
N LEU A 25 -11.08 10.98 17.69
CA LEU A 25 -12.16 10.00 17.62
C LEU A 25 -13.12 10.12 18.81
N ALA A 26 -12.61 10.41 20.01
CA ALA A 26 -13.40 10.62 21.20
C ALA A 26 -14.31 11.86 21.08
N GLU A 27 -13.79 12.97 20.57
CA GLU A 27 -14.55 14.21 20.31
C GLU A 27 -15.64 14.01 19.25
N ARG A 28 -15.41 13.10 18.30
CA ARG A 28 -16.32 12.80 17.18
C ARG A 28 -16.95 11.41 17.28
N LYS A 29 -17.17 10.93 18.48
CA LYS A 29 -17.80 9.64 18.75
C LYS A 29 -19.15 9.53 18.03
N ASN A 30 -19.34 8.45 17.27
CA ASN A 30 -20.54 8.18 16.47
C ASN A 30 -20.84 9.21 15.36
N PHE A 31 -19.87 10.07 15.01
CA PHE A 31 -20.04 11.04 13.94
C PHE A 31 -19.90 10.40 12.55
N TYR A 32 -18.97 9.45 12.41
CA TYR A 32 -18.70 8.81 11.15
C TYR A 32 -19.42 7.47 11.01
N GLN A 33 -20.06 7.24 9.88
CA GLN A 33 -20.61 5.92 9.52
C GLN A 33 -19.51 4.96 9.07
N TYR A 34 -18.49 5.47 8.39
CA TYR A 34 -17.38 4.71 7.86
C TYR A 34 -16.06 5.40 8.18
N ILE A 35 -15.08 4.59 8.54
CA ILE A 35 -13.67 5.00 8.65
C ILE A 35 -12.87 4.13 7.70
N VAL A 36 -12.12 4.75 6.78
CA VAL A 36 -11.19 4.06 5.89
C VAL A 36 -9.78 4.24 6.44
N VAL A 37 -9.13 3.13 6.73
CA VAL A 37 -7.74 3.13 7.22
C VAL A 37 -6.85 2.53 6.13
N SER A 38 -5.95 3.33 5.58
CA SER A 38 -5.00 2.90 4.57
C SER A 38 -3.67 2.48 5.18
N ARG A 39 -3.12 1.37 4.71
CA ARG A 39 -1.82 0.78 5.05
C ARG A 39 -1.77 0.10 6.42
N VAL A 40 -0.99 -0.99 6.47
CA VAL A 40 -0.86 -1.85 7.66
C VAL A 40 -0.40 -1.09 8.90
N HIS A 41 0.61 -0.22 8.79
CA HIS A 41 1.13 0.51 9.93
C HIS A 41 0.16 1.55 10.51
N ASN A 42 -0.75 2.08 9.70
CA ASN A 42 -1.83 2.94 10.18
C ASN A 42 -2.94 2.10 10.81
N MET A 43 -3.22 0.91 10.25
CA MET A 43 -4.20 0.01 10.82
C MET A 43 -3.75 -0.54 12.19
N GLU A 44 -2.46 -0.88 12.33
CA GLU A 44 -1.87 -1.27 13.61
C GLU A 44 -2.03 -0.14 14.66
N PHE A 45 -1.68 1.08 14.27
CA PHE A 45 -1.84 2.23 15.17
C PHE A 45 -3.33 2.48 15.54
N PHE A 46 -4.22 2.39 14.58
CA PHE A 46 -5.66 2.51 14.80
C PHE A 46 -6.19 1.44 15.77
N ASN A 47 -5.80 0.18 15.58
CA ASN A 47 -6.14 -0.92 16.48
C ASN A 47 -5.65 -0.66 17.91
N ASN A 48 -4.44 -0.12 18.06
CA ASN A 48 -3.90 0.24 19.38
C ASN A 48 -4.73 1.35 20.04
N CYS A 49 -5.19 2.35 19.30
CA CYS A 49 -6.09 3.38 19.84
C CYS A 49 -7.43 2.76 20.33
N LEU A 50 -8.00 1.83 19.56
CA LEU A 50 -9.25 1.16 19.94
C LEU A 50 -9.10 0.21 21.12
N SER A 51 -7.91 -0.40 21.31
CA SER A 51 -7.64 -1.24 22.48
C SER A 51 -7.63 -0.47 23.78
N LEU A 52 -7.31 0.83 23.75
CA LEU A 52 -7.35 1.72 24.91
C LEU A 52 -8.76 2.18 25.25
N ASP A 53 -9.64 2.32 24.27
CA ASP A 53 -11.05 2.67 24.45
C ASP A 53 -11.91 2.01 23.37
N SER A 54 -12.48 0.87 23.68
CA SER A 54 -13.38 0.12 22.78
C SER A 54 -14.70 0.83 22.48
N GLY A 55 -15.02 1.88 23.24
CA GLY A 55 -16.22 2.68 23.05
C GLY A 55 -16.10 3.77 21.99
N LEU A 56 -14.94 3.94 21.35
CA LEU A 56 -14.74 4.96 20.31
C LEU A 56 -15.56 4.69 19.02
N LEU A 57 -15.83 3.42 18.72
CA LEU A 57 -16.55 3.00 17.52
C LEU A 57 -17.74 2.11 17.91
N VAL A 58 -18.91 2.69 18.15
CA VAL A 58 -20.11 1.91 18.49
C VAL A 58 -20.86 1.45 17.23
N ASP A 59 -21.12 2.36 16.29
CA ASP A 59 -21.87 2.11 15.06
C ASP A 59 -21.04 2.41 13.78
N THR A 60 -19.76 2.66 13.94
CA THR A 60 -18.86 3.02 12.83
C THR A 60 -18.26 1.76 12.20
N LYS A 61 -18.39 1.64 10.90
CA LYS A 61 -17.83 0.54 10.12
C LYS A 61 -16.41 0.88 9.67
N VAL A 62 -15.49 -0.06 9.86
CA VAL A 62 -14.10 0.10 9.46
C VAL A 62 -13.87 -0.58 8.11
N ILE A 63 -13.28 0.15 7.18
CA ILE A 63 -12.81 -0.35 5.90
C ILE A 63 -11.28 -0.28 5.91
N TYR A 64 -10.63 -1.41 5.72
CA TYR A 64 -9.17 -1.46 5.60
C TYR A 64 -8.75 -1.42 4.14
N ASP A 65 -8.09 -0.37 3.73
CA ASP A 65 -7.43 -0.25 2.43
C ASP A 65 -5.97 -0.72 2.58
N ALA A 66 -5.71 -1.95 2.17
CA ALA A 66 -4.41 -2.58 2.35
C ALA A 66 -3.30 -1.92 1.52
N GLU A 67 -3.63 -1.26 0.40
CA GLU A 67 -2.69 -0.82 -0.64
C GLU A 67 -1.79 -1.97 -1.13
N ALA A 68 -1.00 -2.57 -0.24
CA ALA A 68 -0.18 -3.75 -0.52
C ALA A 68 0.00 -4.58 0.75
N VAL A 69 0.05 -5.91 0.61
CA VAL A 69 0.55 -6.80 1.65
C VAL A 69 2.09 -6.79 1.59
N THR A 70 2.72 -6.31 2.65
CA THR A 70 4.18 -6.03 2.66
C THR A 70 5.02 -7.24 3.00
N ALA A 71 4.51 -8.16 3.82
CA ALA A 71 5.23 -9.34 4.29
C ALA A 71 5.83 -10.22 3.16
N PRO A 72 5.12 -10.55 2.06
CA PRO A 72 5.71 -11.32 0.97
C PRO A 72 6.89 -10.62 0.30
N ARG A 73 6.86 -9.29 0.24
CA ARG A 73 7.96 -8.49 -0.31
C ARG A 73 9.18 -8.52 0.60
N GLU A 74 8.98 -8.38 1.91
CA GLU A 74 10.06 -8.46 2.90
C GLU A 74 10.69 -9.85 2.93
N ILE A 75 9.90 -10.92 2.84
CA ILE A 75 10.38 -12.30 2.72
C ILE A 75 11.31 -12.44 1.50
N LEU A 76 10.89 -11.92 0.36
CA LEU A 76 11.68 -11.96 -0.87
C LEU A 76 12.97 -11.15 -0.74
N ARG A 77 12.89 -9.95 -0.15
CA ARG A 77 14.06 -9.09 0.11
C ARG A 77 15.09 -9.79 0.99
N MET A 78 14.66 -10.39 2.09
CA MET A 78 15.56 -11.13 2.99
C MET A 78 16.23 -12.30 2.29
N LYS A 79 15.51 -13.01 1.41
CA LYS A 79 16.09 -14.06 0.58
C LYS A 79 17.18 -13.52 -0.35
N PHE A 80 16.99 -12.39 -1.00
CA PHE A 80 18.02 -11.76 -1.86
C PHE A 80 19.24 -11.30 -1.08
N LEU A 81 19.07 -10.89 0.17
CA LEU A 81 20.16 -10.50 1.07
C LEU A 81 20.91 -11.72 1.67
N GLY A 82 20.59 -12.95 1.27
CA GLY A 82 21.17 -14.16 1.83
C GLY A 82 20.72 -14.50 3.26
N LYS A 83 19.66 -13.84 3.74
CA LYS A 83 19.05 -14.00 5.07
C LYS A 83 17.66 -14.61 4.94
N ALA A 84 17.55 -15.75 4.25
CA ALA A 84 16.25 -16.38 4.00
C ALA A 84 15.51 -16.66 5.30
N ILE A 85 14.25 -16.23 5.37
CA ILE A 85 13.35 -16.50 6.50
C ILE A 85 12.84 -17.94 6.38
N PRO A 86 12.86 -18.75 7.46
CA PRO A 86 12.31 -20.10 7.48
C PRO A 86 10.83 -20.13 7.05
N PRO A 87 10.34 -21.19 6.39
CA PRO A 87 8.96 -21.26 5.90
C PRO A 87 7.90 -21.03 6.97
N GLU A 88 8.09 -21.56 8.17
CA GLU A 88 7.21 -21.35 9.32
C GLU A 88 7.12 -19.88 9.72
N ASP A 89 8.26 -19.18 9.79
CA ASP A 89 8.34 -17.77 10.15
C ASP A 89 7.75 -16.89 9.03
N GLN A 90 7.83 -17.32 7.75
CA GLN A 90 7.18 -16.62 6.65
C GLN A 90 5.66 -16.59 6.80
N VAL A 91 5.07 -17.72 7.19
CA VAL A 91 3.63 -17.83 7.43
C VAL A 91 3.23 -16.95 8.61
N GLU A 92 4.01 -16.97 9.69
CA GLU A 92 3.76 -16.15 10.86
C GLU A 92 3.83 -14.65 10.52
N LEU A 93 4.83 -14.23 9.74
CA LEU A 93 4.99 -12.84 9.32
C LEU A 93 3.78 -12.35 8.50
N ILE A 94 3.31 -13.17 7.56
CA ILE A 94 2.11 -12.84 6.77
C ILE A 94 0.88 -12.78 7.67
N ASN A 95 0.67 -13.78 8.52
CA ASN A 95 -0.48 -13.80 9.42
C ASN A 95 -0.51 -12.59 10.36
N LYS A 96 0.63 -12.19 10.92
CA LYS A 96 0.75 -11.03 11.79
C LYS A 96 0.34 -9.74 11.08
N GLU A 97 0.72 -9.56 9.82
CA GLU A 97 0.29 -8.42 9.01
C GLU A 97 -1.22 -8.46 8.76
N LEU A 98 -1.75 -9.59 8.32
CA LEU A 98 -3.16 -9.74 8.01
C LEU A 98 -4.07 -9.64 9.24
N GLU A 99 -3.57 -10.01 10.43
CA GLU A 99 -4.30 -9.88 11.69
C GLU A 99 -4.72 -8.44 11.99
N GLN A 100 -3.97 -7.46 11.51
CA GLN A 100 -4.33 -6.05 11.68
C GLN A 100 -5.67 -5.70 11.02
N SER A 101 -6.09 -6.46 10.02
CA SER A 101 -7.36 -6.25 9.32
C SER A 101 -8.59 -6.89 9.98
N LYS A 102 -8.43 -7.63 11.09
CA LYS A 102 -9.52 -8.38 11.74
C LYS A 102 -10.72 -7.53 12.17
N LEU A 103 -10.51 -6.25 12.52
CA LEU A 103 -11.57 -5.33 12.90
C LEU A 103 -12.30 -4.70 11.70
N ALA A 104 -11.77 -4.88 10.50
CA ALA A 104 -12.37 -4.30 9.31
C ALA A 104 -13.58 -5.11 8.85
N GLU A 105 -14.70 -4.42 8.60
CA GLU A 105 -15.89 -5.02 7.97
C GLU A 105 -15.64 -5.35 6.50
N LYS A 106 -14.80 -4.55 5.84
CA LYS A 106 -14.38 -4.76 4.46
C LYS A 106 -12.88 -4.51 4.29
N ILE A 107 -12.27 -5.32 3.42
CA ILE A 107 -10.89 -5.17 3.01
C ILE A 107 -10.87 -4.75 1.55
N VAL A 108 -10.08 -3.73 1.23
CA VAL A 108 -9.81 -3.27 -0.12
C VAL A 108 -8.37 -3.65 -0.48
N ALA A 109 -8.20 -4.31 -1.61
CA ALA A 109 -6.90 -4.73 -2.15
C ALA A 109 -6.67 -4.07 -3.51
N VAL A 110 -5.42 -3.72 -3.84
CA VAL A 110 -5.09 -3.03 -5.11
C VAL A 110 -5.08 -3.96 -6.32
N SER A 111 -5.08 -5.29 -6.11
CA SER A 111 -5.04 -6.28 -7.18
C SER A 111 -5.66 -7.60 -6.77
N ASN A 112 -5.97 -8.44 -7.76
CA ASN A 112 -6.44 -9.80 -7.50
C ASN A 112 -5.40 -10.63 -6.73
N ASN A 113 -4.10 -10.45 -7.02
CA ASN A 113 -3.03 -11.16 -6.30
C ASN A 113 -3.03 -10.83 -4.81
N GLU A 114 -3.19 -9.56 -4.45
CA GLU A 114 -3.30 -9.12 -3.06
C GLU A 114 -4.58 -9.66 -2.41
N ALA A 115 -5.72 -9.59 -3.10
CA ALA A 115 -6.98 -10.14 -2.62
C ALA A 115 -6.88 -11.65 -2.35
N ASP A 116 -6.17 -12.40 -3.20
CA ASP A 116 -5.97 -13.84 -3.03
C ASP A 116 -5.10 -14.19 -1.82
N ILE A 117 -4.21 -13.29 -1.38
CA ILE A 117 -3.46 -13.47 -0.13
C ILE A 117 -4.45 -13.47 1.04
N PHE A 118 -5.33 -12.48 1.13
CA PHE A 118 -6.36 -12.41 2.17
C PHE A 118 -7.28 -13.63 2.15
N LYS A 119 -7.78 -14.04 0.98
CA LYS A 119 -8.66 -15.22 0.83
C LYS A 119 -8.01 -16.50 1.33
N ARG A 120 -6.75 -16.75 0.96
CA ARG A 120 -6.00 -17.94 1.40
C ARG A 120 -5.80 -18.01 2.91
N HIS A 121 -5.85 -16.88 3.60
CA HIS A 121 -5.73 -16.77 5.05
C HIS A 121 -7.11 -16.63 5.75
N GLY A 122 -8.20 -16.96 5.05
CA GLY A 122 -9.54 -17.07 5.65
C GLY A 122 -10.31 -15.75 5.77
N TYR A 123 -9.84 -14.68 5.13
CA TYR A 123 -10.59 -13.42 5.09
C TYR A 123 -11.64 -13.45 3.97
N SER A 124 -12.85 -12.97 4.28
CA SER A 124 -13.96 -12.95 3.34
C SER A 124 -13.74 -11.91 2.24
N GLU A 125 -13.90 -12.33 1.02
CA GLU A 125 -14.00 -11.56 -0.23
C GLU A 125 -13.51 -10.10 -0.18
N PRO A 126 -12.19 -9.84 -0.28
CA PRO A 126 -11.67 -8.49 -0.42
C PRO A 126 -12.19 -7.84 -1.71
N VAL A 127 -12.52 -6.57 -1.65
CA VAL A 127 -12.88 -5.78 -2.82
C VAL A 127 -11.60 -5.36 -3.54
N VAL A 128 -11.51 -5.62 -4.84
CA VAL A 128 -10.37 -5.16 -5.63
C VAL A 128 -10.64 -3.76 -6.15
N LEU A 129 -9.82 -2.80 -5.71
CA LEU A 129 -9.82 -1.42 -6.18
C LEU A 129 -8.41 -1.06 -6.66
N GLY A 130 -8.17 -1.22 -7.97
CA GLY A 130 -6.90 -0.86 -8.58
C GLY A 130 -6.72 0.66 -8.72
N HIS A 131 -5.50 1.05 -9.05
CA HIS A 131 -5.21 2.46 -9.35
C HIS A 131 -5.96 2.89 -10.61
N THR A 132 -6.75 3.95 -10.51
CA THR A 132 -7.47 4.53 -11.64
C THR A 132 -6.74 5.80 -12.11
N ILE A 133 -6.35 5.80 -13.37
CA ILE A 133 -5.74 6.97 -14.02
C ILE A 133 -6.59 7.31 -15.24
N ALA A 134 -7.02 8.56 -15.36
CA ALA A 134 -7.67 9.04 -16.57
C ALA A 134 -6.67 8.94 -17.75
N SER A 135 -7.00 8.10 -18.73
CA SER A 135 -6.15 7.93 -19.90
C SER A 135 -6.09 9.23 -20.71
N LYS A 136 -4.87 9.75 -20.88
CA LYS A 136 -4.59 10.90 -21.75
C LYS A 136 -3.53 10.46 -22.76
N PRO A 137 -3.90 9.73 -23.82
CA PRO A 137 -2.94 9.24 -24.79
C PRO A 137 -2.21 10.40 -25.47
N GLY A 138 -0.89 10.27 -25.58
CA GLY A 138 -0.06 11.20 -26.35
C GLY A 138 -0.40 11.17 -27.85
N ARG A 139 0.04 12.17 -28.59
CA ARG A 139 -0.19 12.26 -30.04
C ARG A 139 0.64 11.25 -30.85
N ASN A 140 1.78 10.80 -30.31
CA ASN A 140 2.69 9.90 -31.00
C ASN A 140 2.26 8.45 -30.82
N GLY A 141 2.16 7.73 -31.95
CA GLY A 141 1.94 6.29 -32.00
C GLY A 141 3.19 5.51 -31.54
N PHE A 142 3.07 4.20 -31.39
CA PHE A 142 4.16 3.33 -30.92
C PHE A 142 5.43 3.44 -31.80
N ILE A 143 5.28 3.47 -33.12
CA ILE A 143 6.40 3.54 -34.10
C ILE A 143 7.24 4.82 -33.95
N GLN A 144 6.66 5.89 -33.40
CA GLN A 144 7.32 7.19 -33.24
C GLN A 144 7.97 7.34 -31.87
N ARG A 145 7.98 6.30 -31.05
CA ARG A 145 8.58 6.31 -29.72
C ARG A 145 9.97 5.69 -29.78
N SER A 146 10.89 6.23 -29.03
CA SER A 146 12.24 5.71 -28.85
C SER A 146 12.65 5.84 -27.38
N GLY A 147 13.65 5.08 -26.98
CA GLY A 147 14.19 5.09 -25.64
C GLY A 147 13.35 4.32 -24.61
N LEU A 148 13.86 4.31 -23.40
CA LEU A 148 13.25 3.68 -22.22
C LEU A 148 12.78 4.73 -21.23
N LEU A 149 11.60 4.52 -20.67
CA LEU A 149 11.05 5.38 -19.61
C LEU A 149 10.90 4.57 -18.33
N PHE A 150 11.59 4.98 -17.27
CA PHE A 150 11.35 4.49 -15.92
C PHE A 150 10.41 5.46 -15.18
N VAL A 151 9.39 4.91 -14.54
CA VAL A 151 8.46 5.67 -13.68
C VAL A 151 8.46 5.06 -12.29
N GLY A 152 9.02 5.78 -11.32
CA GLY A 152 9.09 5.33 -9.93
C GLY A 152 9.67 6.40 -9.02
N ALA A 153 9.32 6.36 -7.73
CA ALA A 153 9.91 7.25 -6.74
C ALA A 153 11.30 6.73 -6.32
N LEU A 154 12.32 7.56 -6.46
CA LEU A 154 13.72 7.27 -6.10
C LEU A 154 14.12 8.11 -4.88
N ARG A 155 13.40 7.96 -3.76
CA ARG A 155 13.59 8.79 -2.56
C ARG A 155 14.53 8.18 -1.55
N ASP A 156 14.69 6.87 -1.56
CA ASP A 156 15.38 6.10 -0.54
C ASP A 156 16.19 4.99 -1.21
N GLU A 157 17.48 4.90 -0.89
CA GLU A 157 18.40 3.90 -1.44
C GLU A 157 17.94 2.45 -1.18
N GLY A 158 17.24 2.20 -0.07
CA GLY A 158 16.67 0.89 0.26
C GLY A 158 15.31 0.62 -0.38
N SER A 159 14.80 1.52 -1.24
CA SER A 159 13.48 1.33 -1.83
C SER A 159 13.50 0.30 -2.97
N PRO A 160 12.42 -0.47 -3.17
CA PRO A 160 12.31 -1.43 -4.27
C PRO A 160 12.48 -0.81 -5.66
N ASN A 161 12.14 0.47 -5.82
CA ASN A 161 12.29 1.17 -7.09
C ASN A 161 13.77 1.44 -7.40
N VAL A 162 14.57 1.81 -6.40
CA VAL A 162 16.01 2.01 -6.57
C VAL A 162 16.70 0.68 -6.86
N ASP A 163 16.41 -0.35 -6.07
CA ASP A 163 16.96 -1.70 -6.28
C ASP A 163 16.64 -2.24 -7.68
N SER A 164 15.40 -2.10 -8.14
CA SER A 164 14.99 -2.59 -9.46
C SER A 164 15.65 -1.82 -10.60
N LEU A 165 15.80 -0.50 -10.45
CA LEU A 165 16.46 0.33 -11.44
C LEU A 165 17.97 0.01 -11.52
N LEU A 166 18.65 -0.10 -10.39
CA LEU A 166 20.07 -0.48 -10.33
C LEU A 166 20.29 -1.86 -10.93
N TRP A 167 19.47 -2.84 -10.55
CA TRP A 167 19.53 -4.18 -11.10
C TRP A 167 19.34 -4.16 -12.63
N PHE A 168 18.38 -3.40 -13.13
CA PHE A 168 18.12 -3.26 -14.55
C PHE A 168 19.33 -2.65 -15.28
N LEU A 169 19.88 -1.55 -14.76
CA LEU A 169 21.01 -0.85 -15.36
C LEU A 169 22.29 -1.71 -15.41
N ILE A 170 22.49 -2.55 -14.39
CA ILE A 170 23.69 -3.39 -14.31
C ILE A 170 23.55 -4.67 -15.14
N ASN A 171 22.38 -5.31 -15.11
CA ASN A 171 22.23 -6.67 -15.63
C ASN A 171 21.46 -6.75 -16.96
N VAL A 172 20.61 -5.77 -17.27
CA VAL A 172 19.74 -5.82 -18.45
C VAL A 172 20.12 -4.77 -19.50
N PHE A 173 20.34 -3.54 -19.08
CA PHE A 173 20.59 -2.43 -20.00
C PHE A 173 21.80 -2.66 -20.93
N PRO A 174 22.96 -3.19 -20.49
CA PRO A 174 24.09 -3.47 -21.39
C PRO A 174 23.76 -4.48 -22.48
N ILE A 175 22.85 -5.43 -22.20
CA ILE A 175 22.39 -6.40 -23.20
C ILE A 175 21.51 -5.71 -24.25
N LEU A 176 20.65 -4.79 -23.78
CA LEU A 176 19.78 -4.02 -24.67
C LEU A 176 20.55 -3.08 -25.57
N GLU A 177 21.57 -2.38 -25.05
CA GLU A 177 22.43 -1.49 -25.85
C GLU A 177 23.16 -2.26 -26.97
N GLN A 178 23.60 -3.48 -26.71
CA GLN A 178 24.23 -4.33 -27.74
C GLN A 178 23.22 -4.80 -28.80
N ALA A 179 21.98 -5.11 -28.38
CA ALA A 179 20.92 -5.62 -29.25
C ALA A 179 20.22 -4.51 -30.06
N ILE A 180 20.13 -3.31 -29.49
CA ILE A 180 19.41 -2.15 -30.04
C ILE A 180 20.29 -0.90 -29.80
N PRO A 181 21.25 -0.62 -30.65
CA PRO A 181 22.24 0.47 -30.43
C PRO A 181 21.63 1.88 -30.30
N ASP A 182 20.43 2.08 -30.84
CA ASP A 182 19.72 3.37 -30.82
C ASP A 182 18.62 3.46 -29.76
N ILE A 183 18.70 2.60 -28.70
CA ILE A 183 17.67 2.54 -27.64
C ILE A 183 17.72 3.75 -26.71
#